data_f6c0bc8997233eded9e7db57466d87a8
#
_entry.id   f6c0bc8997233eded9e7db57466d87a8
#
_cell.length_a   1.000
_cell.length_b   1.000
_cell.length_c   1.000
_cell.angle_alpha   90.00
_cell.angle_beta   90.00
_cell.angle_gamma   90.00
#
_symmetry.space_group_name_H-M   'P 1'
#
loop_
_entity.id
_entity.type
_entity.pdbx_description
1 polymer ?
#
loop_
_entity_poly.entity_id
_entity_poly.type
_entity_poly.pdbx_seq_one_letter_code
_entity_poly.pdbx_strand_id
1 'polypeptide(L)'
;MTSCKNEEPEKEQSEQPGETPDTVLHCMQQIDSIGWYWEKDCPRNLAEAQFSVSTEAMRLHFYGWQLDEDTVFSVQFPESTEQYGQAILTYRMCGWNKGPAEWDMTTMIKIYDRENDVWLEFVRAITPYGGSFGAEWEKKFYLDITEFLPLMQGTTDFRIFYCGWDATDERAHAVQLTFSFFEGKNKYGTPIGHQTIYDSTLPNDGSNGYRAWSYGVAGWSIEDATRLGLRTMEIPEGTKQVILRVCITGHGQDAYNGTGRFPNRKKTKATNCAEFDKNHYTILLNGEEVPTKGYIWEINEGADHNYPQAGTYKYNRGGWGPGKPCNVQHWRITTDPSEWATKWKDATIDFNLEEYVSPCTEPNQQYVACYYVMVEAFYFN
;
A
#
# COMPACT_ATOMS: atom_id res chain seq x y z
N MET A 1 -53.10 19.51 51.03
CA MET A 1 -53.53 18.28 50.36
C MET A 1 -53.76 18.58 48.89
N THR A 2 -52.75 18.39 48.10
CA THR A 2 -52.79 18.64 46.64
C THR A 2 -52.25 17.39 45.95
N SER A 3 -53.20 16.75 45.25
CA SER A 3 -52.99 15.51 44.55
C SER A 3 -52.17 15.72 43.31
N CYS A 4 -51.02 15.01 43.19
CA CYS A 4 -50.28 14.89 41.97
C CYS A 4 -50.92 13.79 41.12
N LYS A 5 -51.39 14.16 39.94
CA LYS A 5 -51.77 13.22 38.88
C LYS A 5 -50.46 12.77 38.15
N ASN A 6 -50.26 11.48 38.12
CA ASN A 6 -49.27 10.84 37.23
C ASN A 6 -49.81 10.89 35.80
N GLU A 7 -49.11 11.55 34.90
CA GLU A 7 -49.28 11.39 33.47
C GLU A 7 -48.31 10.29 33.01
N GLU A 8 -48.86 9.24 32.38
CA GLU A 8 -48.11 8.21 31.71
C GLU A 8 -47.45 8.79 30.46
N PRO A 9 -46.19 8.44 30.14
CA PRO A 9 -45.56 8.86 28.90
C PRO A 9 -46.19 8.12 27.72
N GLU A 10 -46.56 8.88 26.70
CA GLU A 10 -46.96 8.39 25.38
C GLU A 10 -45.86 7.49 24.81
N LYS A 11 -46.27 6.31 24.33
CA LYS A 11 -45.41 5.41 23.58
C LYS A 11 -45.06 6.08 22.25
N GLU A 12 -43.82 6.52 22.10
CA GLU A 12 -43.23 6.76 20.78
C GLU A 12 -43.35 5.49 19.94
N GLN A 13 -44.12 5.59 18.88
CA GLN A 13 -44.10 4.58 17.82
C GLN A 13 -42.68 4.59 17.21
N SER A 14 -41.94 3.50 17.40
CA SER A 14 -40.70 3.25 16.68
C SER A 14 -41.04 3.19 15.20
N GLU A 15 -40.67 4.22 14.46
CA GLU A 15 -40.54 4.13 13.03
C GLU A 15 -39.55 3.00 12.76
N GLN A 16 -40.01 1.95 12.10
CA GLN A 16 -39.10 0.94 11.54
C GLN A 16 -38.15 1.66 10.58
N PRO A 17 -36.86 1.42 10.67
CA PRO A 17 -35.93 1.93 9.67
C PRO A 17 -36.42 1.39 8.31
N GLY A 18 -36.75 2.31 7.40
CA GLY A 18 -37.04 1.93 6.03
C GLY A 18 -35.91 1.09 5.53
N GLU A 19 -36.21 -0.05 4.95
CA GLU A 19 -35.25 -0.88 4.22
C GLU A 19 -34.62 0.03 3.16
N THR A 20 -33.39 0.46 3.42
CA THR A 20 -32.54 0.98 2.35
C THR A 20 -32.47 -0.11 1.31
N PRO A 21 -32.64 0.20 0.02
CA PRO A 21 -32.55 -0.81 -1.01
C PRO A 21 -31.20 -1.53 -0.88
N ASP A 22 -31.25 -2.84 -0.72
CA ASP A 22 -30.11 -3.74 -0.54
C ASP A 22 -29.37 -3.94 -1.89
N THR A 23 -29.17 -2.85 -2.63
CA THR A 23 -28.60 -2.86 -3.98
C THR A 23 -27.12 -2.59 -4.00
N VAL A 24 -26.48 -2.37 -2.85
CA VAL A 24 -25.12 -1.86 -2.83
C VAL A 24 -24.16 -2.89 -2.27
N LEU A 25 -23.43 -3.53 -3.18
CA LEU A 25 -22.05 -3.92 -3.00
C LEU A 25 -21.72 -5.04 -2.03
N HIS A 26 -22.61 -6.03 -1.92
CA HIS A 26 -22.19 -7.36 -1.45
C HIS A 26 -21.10 -7.99 -2.35
N CYS A 27 -20.91 -7.45 -3.56
CA CYS A 27 -19.89 -7.94 -4.49
C CYS A 27 -18.47 -7.50 -4.13
N MET A 28 -18.28 -6.49 -3.26
CA MET A 28 -16.96 -6.01 -2.88
C MET A 28 -16.76 -6.04 -1.36
N GLN A 29 -15.65 -6.63 -0.92
CA GLN A 29 -15.27 -6.73 0.49
C GLN A 29 -13.76 -6.65 0.68
N GLN A 30 -13.33 -6.05 1.79
CA GLN A 30 -11.95 -6.14 2.22
C GLN A 30 -11.66 -7.54 2.77
N ILE A 31 -10.63 -8.20 2.26
CA ILE A 31 -10.25 -9.56 2.67
C ILE A 31 -8.93 -9.60 3.46
N ASP A 32 -8.13 -8.55 3.38
CA ASP A 32 -6.92 -8.35 4.17
C ASP A 32 -6.67 -6.84 4.31
N SER A 33 -6.16 -6.41 5.45
CA SER A 33 -5.86 -5.00 5.75
C SER A 33 -4.38 -4.71 5.97
N ILE A 34 -3.52 -5.74 5.99
CA ILE A 34 -2.10 -5.62 6.32
C ILE A 34 -1.21 -6.13 5.18
N GLY A 35 -1.50 -7.30 4.62
CA GLY A 35 -0.78 -7.90 3.49
C GLY A 35 0.58 -8.49 3.81
N TRP A 36 1.02 -8.50 5.09
CA TRP A 36 2.30 -9.06 5.51
C TRP A 36 2.22 -9.66 6.92
N TYR A 37 3.20 -10.50 7.26
CA TYR A 37 3.29 -11.22 8.54
C TYR A 37 4.67 -11.03 9.16
N TRP A 38 4.72 -11.00 10.48
CA TRP A 38 5.96 -11.04 11.24
C TRP A 38 6.68 -12.40 11.09
N GLU A 39 7.98 -12.41 11.37
CA GLU A 39 8.82 -13.62 11.27
C GLU A 39 8.24 -14.85 11.99
N LYS A 40 7.64 -14.65 13.16
CA LYS A 40 7.00 -15.72 13.95
C LYS A 40 5.64 -16.19 13.39
N ASP A 41 5.03 -15.41 12.53
CA ASP A 41 3.65 -15.61 12.06
C ASP A 41 3.62 -16.01 10.56
N CYS A 42 4.70 -16.63 10.06
CA CYS A 42 4.76 -17.08 8.67
C CYS A 42 3.55 -17.97 8.34
N PRO A 43 2.78 -17.64 7.28
CA PRO A 43 1.52 -18.33 6.98
C PRO A 43 1.71 -19.75 6.43
N ARG A 44 2.95 -20.13 6.11
CA ARG A 44 3.32 -21.43 5.55
C ARG A 44 4.62 -21.95 6.14
N ASN A 45 4.75 -23.27 6.19
CA ASN A 45 6.05 -23.91 6.42
C ASN A 45 6.89 -23.79 5.14
N LEU A 46 7.87 -22.90 5.12
CA LEU A 46 8.69 -22.64 3.94
C LEU A 46 9.52 -23.85 3.47
N ALA A 47 9.78 -24.82 4.37
CA ALA A 47 10.46 -26.05 4.00
C ALA A 47 9.62 -26.96 3.09
N GLU A 48 8.32 -26.70 2.97
CA GLU A 48 7.39 -27.42 2.09
C GLU A 48 7.26 -26.78 0.70
N ALA A 49 7.98 -25.72 0.41
CA ALA A 49 7.97 -25.09 -0.91
C ALA A 49 8.59 -26.03 -1.97
N GLN A 50 7.91 -26.19 -3.09
CA GLN A 50 8.41 -27.01 -4.21
C GLN A 50 9.41 -26.24 -5.08
N PHE A 51 9.36 -24.91 -5.02
CA PHE A 51 10.38 -24.05 -5.62
C PHE A 51 10.78 -22.97 -4.62
N SER A 52 12.06 -22.68 -4.54
CA SER A 52 12.57 -21.54 -3.75
C SER A 52 13.81 -20.98 -4.41
N VAL A 53 13.88 -19.65 -4.47
CA VAL A 53 15.04 -18.90 -4.95
C VAL A 53 15.26 -17.65 -4.12
N SER A 54 16.53 -17.36 -3.82
CA SER A 54 16.90 -16.15 -3.06
C SER A 54 17.83 -15.27 -3.90
N THR A 55 17.66 -13.96 -3.75
CA THR A 55 18.67 -12.99 -4.21
C THR A 55 19.86 -12.97 -3.23
N GLU A 56 20.98 -12.41 -3.68
CA GLU A 56 21.95 -11.91 -2.74
C GLU A 56 21.38 -10.73 -1.94
N ALA A 57 22.01 -10.39 -0.82
CA ALA A 57 21.68 -9.18 -0.09
C ALA A 57 22.13 -7.95 -0.90
N MET A 58 21.18 -7.09 -1.23
CA MET A 58 21.40 -5.93 -2.09
C MET A 58 21.44 -4.67 -1.23
N ARG A 59 22.57 -3.95 -1.29
CA ARG A 59 22.68 -2.64 -0.67
C ARG A 59 21.73 -1.66 -1.33
N LEU A 60 21.01 -0.88 -0.52
CA LEU A 60 20.15 0.19 -1.01
C LEU A 60 20.98 1.44 -1.28
N HIS A 61 20.91 1.94 -2.51
CA HIS A 61 21.55 3.16 -2.97
C HIS A 61 20.50 4.18 -3.41
N PHE A 62 20.80 5.45 -3.21
CA PHE A 62 20.03 6.52 -3.80
C PHE A 62 20.62 6.93 -5.15
N TYR A 63 19.98 6.48 -6.22
CA TYR A 63 20.38 6.81 -7.60
C TYR A 63 19.74 8.08 -8.14
N GLY A 64 19.20 8.91 -7.28
CA GLY A 64 18.46 10.10 -7.67
C GLY A 64 16.94 9.89 -7.60
N TRP A 65 16.20 10.85 -8.09
CA TRP A 65 14.73 10.80 -8.13
C TRP A 65 14.19 10.12 -9.40
N GLN A 66 15.08 9.62 -10.22
CA GLN A 66 14.78 8.82 -11.40
C GLN A 66 15.20 7.38 -11.13
N LEU A 67 14.41 6.44 -11.62
CA LEU A 67 14.76 5.02 -11.60
C LEU A 67 15.65 4.77 -12.81
N ASP A 68 16.95 4.57 -12.58
CA ASP A 68 17.88 4.20 -13.62
C ASP A 68 18.15 2.69 -13.69
N GLU A 69 18.87 2.27 -14.75
CA GLU A 69 19.10 0.85 -15.02
C GLU A 69 19.92 0.16 -13.92
N ASP A 70 20.74 0.90 -13.20
CA ASP A 70 21.58 0.35 -12.12
C ASP A 70 20.76 -0.17 -10.92
N THR A 71 19.47 0.17 -10.84
CA THR A 71 18.55 -0.36 -9.83
C THR A 71 17.90 -1.68 -10.23
N VAL A 72 18.10 -2.15 -11.46
CA VAL A 72 17.45 -3.37 -11.99
C VAL A 72 18.27 -4.61 -11.63
N PHE A 73 17.59 -5.67 -11.23
CA PHE A 73 18.13 -7.02 -11.05
C PHE A 73 17.15 -8.05 -11.57
N SER A 74 17.63 -9.24 -11.90
CA SER A 74 16.82 -10.31 -12.45
C SER A 74 16.80 -11.52 -11.51
N VAL A 75 15.67 -12.22 -11.48
CA VAL A 75 15.48 -13.48 -10.75
C VAL A 75 15.04 -14.56 -11.74
N GLN A 76 15.64 -15.75 -11.62
CA GLN A 76 15.27 -16.90 -12.44
C GLN A 76 14.19 -17.70 -11.73
N PHE A 77 13.01 -17.79 -12.35
CA PHE A 77 11.86 -18.57 -11.91
C PHE A 77 11.65 -19.81 -12.79
N PRO A 78 10.71 -20.72 -12.42
CA PRO A 78 10.27 -21.77 -13.32
C PRO A 78 9.69 -21.20 -14.62
N GLU A 79 9.79 -21.94 -15.72
CA GLU A 79 9.25 -21.52 -17.03
C GLU A 79 7.70 -21.40 -17.02
N SER A 80 7.02 -22.10 -16.11
CA SER A 80 5.58 -21.97 -15.85
C SER A 80 5.31 -21.98 -14.35
N THR A 81 4.32 -21.20 -13.93
CA THR A 81 3.84 -21.13 -12.55
C THR A 81 2.42 -21.67 -12.37
N GLU A 82 1.83 -22.28 -13.39
CA GLU A 82 0.44 -22.78 -13.37
C GLU A 82 0.18 -23.84 -12.28
N GLN A 83 1.20 -24.66 -11.93
CA GLN A 83 1.08 -25.68 -10.89
C GLN A 83 1.09 -25.11 -9.48
N TYR A 84 1.48 -23.84 -9.28
CA TYR A 84 1.59 -23.24 -7.96
C TYR A 84 0.30 -22.50 -7.59
N GLY A 85 -0.21 -22.83 -6.43
CA GLY A 85 -1.42 -22.20 -5.88
C GLY A 85 -1.14 -21.06 -4.90
N GLN A 86 0.11 -20.95 -4.44
CA GLN A 86 0.52 -19.90 -3.51
C GLN A 86 2.00 -19.57 -3.69
N ALA A 87 2.31 -18.29 -3.51
CA ALA A 87 3.67 -17.77 -3.44
C ALA A 87 3.86 -16.89 -2.19
N ILE A 88 4.92 -17.15 -1.43
CA ILE A 88 5.31 -16.37 -0.27
C ILE A 88 6.67 -15.73 -0.54
N LEU A 89 6.74 -14.42 -0.34
CA LEU A 89 7.98 -13.67 -0.33
C LEU A 89 8.49 -13.55 1.10
N THR A 90 9.71 -13.97 1.34
CA THR A 90 10.46 -13.54 2.52
C THR A 90 11.19 -12.25 2.18
N TYR A 91 10.76 -11.14 2.77
CA TYR A 91 11.39 -9.84 2.69
C TYR A 91 12.31 -9.67 3.90
N ARG A 92 13.63 -9.73 3.69
CA ARG A 92 14.61 -9.58 4.75
C ARG A 92 15.24 -8.19 4.64
N MET A 93 15.04 -7.37 5.69
CA MET A 93 15.81 -6.14 5.90
C MET A 93 17.06 -6.46 6.70
N CYS A 94 18.19 -5.89 6.31
CA CYS A 94 19.44 -6.05 7.04
C CYS A 94 20.33 -4.80 6.94
N GLY A 95 21.34 -4.75 7.79
CA GLY A 95 22.39 -3.74 7.73
C GLY A 95 23.46 -4.10 6.72
N TRP A 96 24.19 -3.08 6.27
CA TRP A 96 25.39 -3.22 5.44
C TRP A 96 26.62 -2.81 6.23
N ASN A 97 27.73 -3.54 6.11
CA ASN A 97 28.99 -3.31 6.84
C ASN A 97 28.80 -3.15 8.36
N LYS A 98 28.80 -1.95 8.90
CA LYS A 98 28.68 -1.66 10.33
C LYS A 98 27.23 -1.65 10.84
N GLY A 99 26.25 -1.82 9.97
CA GLY A 99 24.83 -1.88 10.29
C GLY A 99 23.97 -0.99 9.42
N PRO A 100 22.66 -0.93 9.70
CA PRO A 100 21.73 -0.12 8.91
C PRO A 100 21.96 1.39 9.11
N ALA A 101 21.58 2.19 8.12
CA ALA A 101 21.63 3.64 8.17
C ALA A 101 20.66 4.22 9.22
N GLU A 102 20.75 5.53 9.50
CA GLU A 102 20.08 6.14 10.65
C GLU A 102 18.59 6.40 10.44
N TRP A 103 18.14 6.66 9.21
CA TRP A 103 16.83 7.22 8.94
C TRP A 103 15.83 6.21 8.36
N ASP A 104 14.55 6.46 8.66
CA ASP A 104 13.41 5.76 8.09
C ASP A 104 13.11 6.29 6.68
N MET A 105 13.41 5.49 5.67
CA MET A 105 13.31 5.87 4.27
C MET A 105 12.48 4.88 3.48
N THR A 106 11.71 5.39 2.51
CA THR A 106 10.89 4.55 1.64
C THR A 106 11.76 3.73 0.70
N THR A 107 11.50 2.44 0.68
CA THR A 107 12.02 1.48 -0.29
C THR A 107 10.86 0.90 -1.06
N MET A 108 10.96 0.89 -2.38
CA MET A 108 9.94 0.33 -3.25
C MET A 108 10.60 -0.64 -4.23
N ILE A 109 10.05 -1.83 -4.34
CA ILE A 109 10.45 -2.82 -5.33
C ILE A 109 9.33 -2.94 -6.33
N LYS A 110 9.65 -2.86 -7.61
CA LYS A 110 8.72 -3.09 -8.72
C LYS A 110 9.09 -4.36 -9.46
N ILE A 111 8.11 -5.07 -9.97
CA ILE A 111 8.23 -6.22 -10.86
C ILE A 111 7.89 -5.79 -12.29
N TYR A 112 8.65 -6.24 -13.26
CA TYR A 112 8.42 -5.92 -14.66
C TYR A 112 7.49 -6.94 -15.32
N ASP A 113 6.38 -6.45 -15.84
CA ASP A 113 5.56 -7.20 -16.77
C ASP A 113 6.08 -6.97 -18.20
N ARG A 114 6.73 -7.98 -18.74
CA ARG A 114 7.32 -7.91 -20.07
C ARG A 114 6.28 -7.92 -21.19
N GLU A 115 5.13 -8.54 -20.96
CA GLU A 115 4.06 -8.64 -21.96
C GLU A 115 3.41 -7.28 -22.22
N ASN A 116 3.17 -6.53 -21.17
CA ASN A 116 2.51 -5.22 -21.22
C ASN A 116 3.49 -4.03 -21.17
N ASP A 117 4.80 -4.29 -21.04
CA ASP A 117 5.85 -3.26 -20.92
C ASP A 117 5.60 -2.27 -19.77
N VAL A 118 5.24 -2.80 -18.58
CA VAL A 118 4.92 -2.00 -17.41
C VAL A 118 5.62 -2.50 -16.16
N TRP A 119 5.89 -1.58 -15.22
CA TRP A 119 6.39 -1.87 -13.90
C TRP A 119 5.27 -1.78 -12.87
N LEU A 120 4.96 -2.90 -12.19
CA LEU A 120 4.00 -2.92 -11.09
C LEU A 120 4.72 -2.78 -9.74
N GLU A 121 4.09 -2.11 -8.79
CA GLU A 121 4.63 -2.05 -7.43
C GLU A 121 4.49 -3.41 -6.75
N PHE A 122 5.61 -4.02 -6.42
CA PHE A 122 5.66 -5.35 -5.84
C PHE A 122 5.69 -5.32 -4.30
N VAL A 123 6.62 -4.53 -3.73
CA VAL A 123 6.75 -4.33 -2.28
C VAL A 123 7.10 -2.89 -1.99
N ARG A 124 6.40 -2.29 -1.02
CA ARG A 124 6.81 -1.03 -0.38
C ARG A 124 7.16 -1.31 1.06
N ALA A 125 8.27 -0.75 1.52
CA ALA A 125 8.73 -0.88 2.89
C ALA A 125 9.41 0.41 3.35
N ILE A 126 9.42 0.63 4.65
CA ILE A 126 10.17 1.74 5.26
C ILE A 126 11.32 1.15 6.06
N THR A 127 12.52 1.68 5.85
CA THR A 127 13.70 1.26 6.60
C THR A 127 13.60 1.67 8.06
N PRO A 128 14.31 1.00 8.99
CA PRO A 128 14.30 1.38 10.40
C PRO A 128 15.17 2.62 10.66
N TYR A 129 14.95 3.25 11.81
CA TYR A 129 15.96 4.11 12.43
C TYR A 129 17.14 3.24 12.93
N GLY A 130 18.07 2.95 12.05
CA GLY A 130 19.09 1.93 12.26
C GLY A 130 20.31 2.33 13.09
N GLY A 131 20.42 3.58 13.53
CA GLY A 131 21.63 4.11 14.16
C GLY A 131 22.14 3.37 15.39
N SER A 132 21.27 2.65 16.12
CA SER A 132 21.62 1.84 17.29
C SER A 132 21.90 0.37 16.98
N PHE A 133 21.74 -0.09 15.72
CA PHE A 133 21.90 -1.50 15.36
C PHE A 133 23.32 -1.80 14.85
N GLY A 134 23.80 -3.00 15.11
CA GLY A 134 25.09 -3.52 14.60
C GLY A 134 24.99 -4.15 13.21
N ALA A 135 26.11 -4.70 12.77
CA ALA A 135 26.24 -5.31 11.43
C ALA A 135 25.37 -6.57 11.26
N GLU A 136 25.12 -7.28 12.36
CA GLU A 136 24.34 -8.52 12.38
C GLU A 136 22.84 -8.30 12.42
N TRP A 137 22.40 -7.04 12.47
CA TRP A 137 20.98 -6.75 12.55
C TRP A 137 20.23 -7.17 11.30
N GLU A 138 19.14 -7.88 11.50
CA GLU A 138 18.20 -8.25 10.45
C GLU A 138 16.78 -8.40 10.99
N LYS A 139 15.79 -8.26 10.10
CA LYS A 139 14.39 -8.57 10.31
C LYS A 139 13.80 -9.20 9.07
N LYS A 140 12.95 -10.22 9.28
CA LYS A 140 12.25 -10.93 8.21
C LYS A 140 10.77 -10.69 8.33
N PHE A 141 10.15 -10.55 7.17
CA PHE A 141 8.71 -10.42 6.99
C PHE A 141 8.28 -11.36 5.89
N TYR A 142 7.04 -11.81 5.95
CA TYR A 142 6.46 -12.67 4.93
C TYR A 142 5.30 -11.96 4.26
N LEU A 143 5.24 -12.00 2.94
CA LEU A 143 4.18 -11.43 2.14
C LEU A 143 3.58 -12.54 1.27
N ASP A 144 2.26 -12.63 1.25
CA ASP A 144 1.58 -13.46 0.25
C ASP A 144 1.55 -12.68 -1.07
N ILE A 145 2.26 -13.19 -2.06
CA ILE A 145 2.44 -12.59 -3.38
C ILE A 145 1.81 -13.44 -4.49
N THR A 146 0.78 -14.20 -4.13
CA THR A 146 0.16 -15.20 -5.01
C THR A 146 -0.41 -14.59 -6.29
N GLU A 147 -0.91 -13.37 -6.22
CA GLU A 147 -1.44 -12.64 -7.38
C GLU A 147 -0.38 -12.36 -8.46
N PHE A 148 0.89 -12.30 -8.07
CA PHE A 148 2.01 -12.07 -9.01
C PHE A 148 2.57 -13.33 -9.65
N LEU A 149 2.10 -14.53 -9.30
CA LEU A 149 2.59 -15.78 -9.88
C LEU A 149 2.68 -15.76 -11.41
N PRO A 150 1.71 -15.19 -12.16
CA PRO A 150 1.79 -15.16 -13.63
C PRO A 150 2.97 -14.34 -14.17
N LEU A 151 3.48 -13.38 -13.39
CA LEU A 151 4.60 -12.53 -13.81
C LEU A 151 5.96 -13.13 -13.43
N MET A 152 5.99 -14.11 -12.53
CA MET A 152 7.20 -14.75 -12.03
C MET A 152 7.52 -16.04 -12.82
N GLN A 153 7.80 -15.88 -14.12
CA GLN A 153 8.10 -16.99 -15.04
C GLN A 153 9.40 -16.71 -15.80
N GLY A 154 10.22 -17.76 -15.98
CA GLY A 154 11.52 -17.62 -16.63
C GLY A 154 12.39 -16.57 -15.92
N THR A 155 13.05 -15.73 -16.68
CA THR A 155 13.82 -14.60 -16.13
C THR A 155 12.90 -13.38 -15.96
N THR A 156 12.69 -12.96 -14.74
CA THR A 156 11.85 -11.80 -14.41
C THR A 156 12.70 -10.69 -13.81
N ASP A 157 12.50 -9.47 -14.29
CA ASP A 157 13.23 -8.30 -13.85
C ASP A 157 12.52 -7.57 -12.73
N PHE A 158 13.29 -7.08 -11.78
CA PHE A 158 12.84 -6.27 -10.66
C PHE A 158 13.65 -4.99 -10.63
N ARG A 159 13.03 -3.92 -10.10
CA ARG A 159 13.68 -2.62 -9.91
C ARG A 159 13.51 -2.17 -8.48
N ILE A 160 14.59 -1.68 -7.87
CA ILE A 160 14.54 -1.12 -6.52
C ILE A 160 14.65 0.39 -6.62
N PHE A 161 13.76 1.07 -5.93
CA PHE A 161 13.84 2.49 -5.61
C PHE A 161 14.07 2.66 -4.09
N TYR A 162 14.98 3.56 -3.75
CA TYR A 162 15.27 3.92 -2.36
C TYR A 162 15.39 5.44 -2.25
N CYS A 163 14.53 6.10 -1.47
CA CYS A 163 14.49 7.55 -1.34
C CYS A 163 15.39 8.09 -0.22
N GLY A 164 16.33 7.27 0.25
CA GLY A 164 17.25 7.65 1.31
C GLY A 164 18.54 8.30 0.80
N TRP A 165 19.38 8.65 1.73
CA TRP A 165 20.71 9.16 1.45
C TRP A 165 21.70 7.99 1.51
N ASP A 166 22.70 7.99 0.66
CA ASP A 166 23.90 7.19 0.87
C ASP A 166 24.64 7.76 2.06
N ALA A 167 24.33 7.25 3.25
CA ALA A 167 24.79 7.85 4.48
C ALA A 167 26.31 7.80 4.58
N THR A 168 26.91 6.65 4.47
CA THR A 168 28.36 6.45 4.40
C THR A 168 28.61 5.05 3.84
N ASP A 169 29.82 4.78 3.33
CA ASP A 169 30.24 3.43 2.94
C ASP A 169 30.25 2.44 4.12
N GLU A 170 30.16 2.94 5.34
CA GLU A 170 30.23 2.12 6.54
C GLU A 170 28.88 1.64 7.03
N ARG A 171 27.78 2.38 6.76
CA ARG A 171 26.41 2.06 7.20
C ARG A 171 25.42 2.32 6.09
N ALA A 172 24.64 1.32 5.76
CA ALA A 172 23.55 1.42 4.80
C ALA A 172 22.46 0.38 5.11
N HIS A 173 21.32 0.51 4.52
CA HIS A 173 20.31 -0.56 4.51
C HIS A 173 20.60 -1.53 3.37
N ALA A 174 20.21 -2.78 3.56
CA ALA A 174 20.20 -3.79 2.52
C ALA A 174 18.90 -4.60 2.58
N VAL A 175 18.54 -5.20 1.45
CA VAL A 175 17.39 -6.08 1.32
C VAL A 175 17.79 -7.38 0.63
N GLN A 176 17.20 -8.48 1.09
CA GLN A 176 17.28 -9.78 0.44
C GLN A 176 15.87 -10.33 0.26
N LEU A 177 15.61 -10.89 -0.89
CA LEU A 177 14.32 -11.48 -1.26
C LEU A 177 14.48 -12.99 -1.39
N THR A 178 13.56 -13.75 -0.78
CA THR A 178 13.44 -15.19 -1.02
C THR A 178 12.01 -15.49 -1.45
N PHE A 179 11.87 -16.05 -2.63
CA PHE A 179 10.60 -16.47 -3.19
C PHE A 179 10.40 -17.95 -2.91
N SER A 180 9.23 -18.32 -2.40
CA SER A 180 8.86 -19.71 -2.08
C SER A 180 7.49 -20.01 -2.68
N PHE A 181 7.42 -20.99 -3.61
CA PHE A 181 6.21 -21.36 -4.31
C PHE A 181 5.70 -22.73 -3.85
N PHE A 182 4.40 -22.83 -3.67
CA PHE A 182 3.71 -24.01 -3.15
C PHE A 182 2.72 -24.52 -4.19
N GLU A 183 2.83 -25.80 -4.56
CA GLU A 183 1.88 -26.45 -5.47
C GLU A 183 0.46 -26.47 -4.91
N GLY A 184 -0.52 -26.40 -5.81
CA GLY A 184 -1.94 -26.42 -5.47
C GLY A 184 -2.81 -25.58 -6.38
N LYS A 185 -4.06 -25.40 -5.96
CA LYS A 185 -4.98 -24.48 -6.65
C LYS A 185 -4.75 -23.06 -6.14
N ASN A 186 -4.67 -22.12 -7.05
CA ASN A 186 -4.64 -20.72 -6.68
C ASN A 186 -5.95 -20.33 -5.99
N LYS A 187 -5.82 -19.74 -4.79
CA LYS A 187 -6.98 -19.34 -3.95
C LYS A 187 -7.90 -18.32 -4.64
N TYR A 188 -7.39 -17.60 -5.63
CA TYR A 188 -8.14 -16.60 -6.38
C TYR A 188 -8.73 -17.14 -7.70
N GLY A 189 -8.33 -18.32 -8.15
CA GLY A 189 -8.72 -18.90 -9.44
C GLY A 189 -7.60 -18.84 -10.47
N THR A 190 -7.95 -19.03 -11.73
CA THR A 190 -6.99 -18.93 -12.84
C THR A 190 -6.75 -17.47 -13.18
N PRO A 191 -5.51 -16.97 -13.13
CA PRO A 191 -5.19 -15.60 -13.53
C PRO A 191 -5.50 -15.39 -15.01
N ILE A 192 -6.11 -14.25 -15.35
CA ILE A 192 -6.46 -13.87 -16.74
C ILE A 192 -6.05 -12.46 -17.11
N GLY A 193 -5.43 -11.72 -16.21
CA GLY A 193 -4.89 -10.39 -16.48
C GLY A 193 -4.71 -9.56 -15.23
N HIS A 194 -4.20 -8.36 -15.41
CA HIS A 194 -4.07 -7.35 -14.38
C HIS A 194 -4.07 -5.95 -14.97
N GLN A 195 -4.25 -4.93 -14.13
CA GLN A 195 -4.23 -3.52 -14.53
C GLN A 195 -3.75 -2.67 -13.36
N THR A 196 -2.89 -1.70 -13.62
CA THR A 196 -2.62 -0.61 -12.69
C THR A 196 -3.74 0.43 -12.79
N ILE A 197 -4.46 0.64 -11.70
CA ILE A 197 -5.54 1.64 -11.61
C ILE A 197 -4.97 3.00 -11.24
N TYR A 198 -4.17 3.05 -10.16
CA TYR A 198 -3.49 4.25 -9.71
C TYR A 198 -2.04 3.93 -9.33
N ASP A 199 -1.12 4.74 -9.79
CA ASP A 199 0.29 4.71 -9.36
C ASP A 199 0.84 6.13 -9.29
N SER A 200 1.01 6.65 -8.07
CA SER A 200 1.57 7.98 -7.83
C SER A 200 3.07 8.08 -8.13
N THR A 201 3.71 6.96 -8.42
CA THR A 201 5.13 6.92 -8.78
C THR A 201 5.35 7.06 -10.28
N LEU A 202 4.27 6.94 -11.07
CA LEU A 202 4.31 7.25 -12.49
C LEU A 202 4.23 8.76 -12.70
N PRO A 203 4.98 9.31 -13.65
CA PRO A 203 4.93 10.73 -13.95
C PRO A 203 3.58 11.08 -14.62
N ASN A 204 2.86 12.02 -14.04
CA ASN A 204 1.64 12.56 -14.63
C ASN A 204 1.92 13.72 -15.62
N ASP A 205 3.16 14.22 -15.63
CA ASP A 205 3.57 15.44 -16.35
C ASP A 205 4.66 15.19 -17.41
N GLY A 206 4.90 13.91 -17.77
CA GLY A 206 5.98 13.52 -18.68
C GLY A 206 7.38 13.57 -18.05
N SER A 207 7.51 13.90 -16.78
CA SER A 207 8.78 13.78 -16.07
C SER A 207 8.99 12.35 -15.59
N ASN A 208 10.16 11.81 -15.80
CA ASN A 208 10.55 10.53 -15.22
C ASN A 208 10.92 10.74 -13.75
N GLY A 209 10.24 10.05 -12.81
CA GLY A 209 10.67 10.11 -11.44
C GLY A 209 9.62 9.68 -10.43
N TYR A 210 10.10 9.30 -9.28
CA TYR A 210 9.30 8.92 -8.13
C TYR A 210 8.76 10.18 -7.45
N ARG A 211 7.44 10.35 -7.44
CA ARG A 211 6.79 11.49 -6.77
C ARG A 211 5.56 11.04 -6.02
N ALA A 212 5.42 11.54 -4.81
CA ALA A 212 4.18 11.41 -4.08
C ALA A 212 3.19 12.48 -4.54
N TRP A 213 1.90 12.16 -4.47
CA TRP A 213 0.85 13.12 -4.72
C TRP A 213 0.66 14.00 -3.49
N SER A 214 0.92 15.29 -3.65
CA SER A 214 0.62 16.28 -2.64
C SER A 214 -0.90 16.47 -2.52
N TYR A 215 -1.37 16.66 -1.30
CA TYR A 215 -2.77 16.68 -0.98
C TYR A 215 -3.14 18.00 -0.29
N GLY A 216 -4.29 18.58 -0.65
CA GLY A 216 -4.84 19.75 0.03
C GLY A 216 -4.10 21.07 -0.19
N VAL A 217 -3.12 21.14 -1.09
CA VAL A 217 -2.44 22.38 -1.45
C VAL A 217 -3.28 23.14 -2.49
N ALA A 218 -3.38 24.46 -2.35
CA ALA A 218 -4.12 25.29 -3.31
C ALA A 218 -3.63 25.05 -4.76
N GLY A 219 -4.54 24.66 -5.64
CA GLY A 219 -4.24 24.28 -7.02
C GLY A 219 -3.71 22.87 -7.22
N TRP A 220 -3.59 22.08 -6.14
CA TRP A 220 -3.17 20.69 -6.19
C TRP A 220 -4.23 19.83 -5.51
N SER A 221 -5.10 19.23 -6.27
CA SER A 221 -6.10 18.30 -5.77
C SER A 221 -5.67 16.86 -6.05
N ILE A 222 -5.70 16.02 -5.04
CA ILE A 222 -5.49 14.58 -5.21
C ILE A 222 -6.67 13.92 -5.95
N GLU A 223 -7.83 14.55 -5.90
CA GLU A 223 -9.08 14.10 -6.50
C GLU A 223 -9.20 14.48 -7.99
N ASP A 224 -8.23 15.17 -8.56
CA ASP A 224 -8.31 15.48 -9.98
C ASP A 224 -8.13 14.22 -10.86
N ALA A 225 -8.60 14.29 -12.11
CA ALA A 225 -8.61 13.15 -13.02
C ALA A 225 -7.22 12.59 -13.35
N THR A 226 -6.14 13.33 -13.08
CA THR A 226 -4.76 12.90 -13.30
C THR A 226 -4.19 12.15 -12.09
N ARG A 227 -4.89 12.13 -10.95
CA ARG A 227 -4.46 11.50 -9.71
C ARG A 227 -5.47 10.45 -9.26
N LEU A 228 -6.34 10.76 -8.30
CA LEU A 228 -7.36 9.84 -7.76
C LEU A 228 -8.75 10.08 -8.36
N GLY A 229 -8.89 10.57 -9.58
CA GLY A 229 -10.19 10.67 -10.24
C GLY A 229 -10.68 9.32 -10.77
N LEU A 230 -11.91 9.33 -11.26
CA LEU A 230 -12.59 8.17 -11.85
C LEU A 230 -11.72 7.43 -12.88
N ARG A 231 -11.67 6.11 -12.80
CA ARG A 231 -10.97 5.22 -13.74
C ARG A 231 -11.92 4.16 -14.28
N THR A 232 -11.65 3.72 -15.51
CA THR A 232 -12.27 2.53 -16.08
C THR A 232 -11.44 1.31 -15.69
N MET A 233 -12.11 0.25 -15.27
CA MET A 233 -11.49 -1.06 -15.04
C MET A 233 -11.61 -1.89 -16.32
N GLU A 234 -10.49 -2.34 -16.85
CA GLU A 234 -10.45 -3.18 -18.06
C GLU A 234 -10.65 -4.65 -17.69
N ILE A 235 -11.83 -4.97 -17.14
CA ILE A 235 -12.14 -6.32 -16.66
C ILE A 235 -12.30 -7.28 -17.85
N PRO A 236 -11.46 -8.32 -17.98
CA PRO A 236 -11.58 -9.29 -19.07
C PRO A 236 -12.90 -10.08 -19.00
N GLU A 237 -13.42 -10.48 -20.16
CA GLU A 237 -14.57 -11.39 -20.22
C GLU A 237 -14.22 -12.73 -19.56
N GLY A 238 -15.16 -13.27 -18.79
CA GLY A 238 -14.96 -14.51 -18.03
C GLY A 238 -14.37 -14.31 -16.62
N THR A 239 -14.07 -13.07 -16.22
CA THR A 239 -13.65 -12.77 -14.84
C THR A 239 -14.74 -13.17 -13.86
N LYS A 240 -14.38 -13.91 -12.82
CA LYS A 240 -15.25 -14.28 -11.68
C LYS A 240 -14.93 -13.48 -10.42
N GLN A 241 -13.69 -13.04 -10.29
CA GLN A 241 -13.30 -12.14 -9.22
C GLN A 241 -12.14 -11.24 -9.63
N VAL A 242 -12.13 -10.07 -9.01
CA VAL A 242 -11.02 -9.12 -9.08
C VAL A 242 -10.44 -8.99 -7.68
N ILE A 243 -9.13 -9.05 -7.58
CA ILE A 243 -8.41 -8.70 -6.36
C ILE A 243 -7.78 -7.33 -6.57
N LEU A 244 -8.28 -6.33 -5.83
CA LEU A 244 -7.63 -5.02 -5.75
C LEU A 244 -6.58 -5.06 -4.64
N ARG A 245 -5.39 -4.69 -5.01
CA ARG A 245 -4.26 -4.52 -4.13
C ARG A 245 -4.05 -3.03 -3.92
N VAL A 246 -4.21 -2.54 -2.69
CA VAL A 246 -4.20 -1.12 -2.35
C VAL A 246 -3.10 -0.84 -1.34
N CYS A 247 -2.12 -0.03 -1.71
CA CYS A 247 -1.09 0.48 -0.80
C CYS A 247 -1.10 2.00 -0.84
N ILE A 248 -1.61 2.61 0.23
CA ILE A 248 -1.62 4.07 0.39
C ILE A 248 -0.84 4.39 1.65
N THR A 249 0.22 5.19 1.52
CA THR A 249 1.06 5.62 2.64
C THR A 249 1.15 7.14 2.69
N GLY A 250 0.89 7.69 3.87
CA GLY A 250 0.96 9.13 4.10
C GLY A 250 2.33 9.55 4.63
N HIS A 251 2.89 10.60 4.08
CA HIS A 251 4.22 11.11 4.41
C HIS A 251 4.21 12.61 4.60
N GLY A 252 5.06 13.07 5.53
CA GLY A 252 5.22 14.47 5.81
C GLY A 252 4.07 15.08 6.61
N GLN A 253 4.25 16.33 6.96
CA GLN A 253 3.28 17.10 7.74
C GLN A 253 3.29 18.53 7.28
N ASP A 254 2.11 19.14 7.18
CA ASP A 254 1.93 20.53 6.86
C ASP A 254 2.13 21.39 8.12
N ALA A 255 3.34 21.56 8.53
CA ALA A 255 3.67 22.38 9.67
C ALA A 255 4.47 23.61 9.23
N TYR A 256 3.85 24.49 8.44
CA TYR A 256 4.57 25.66 7.98
C TYR A 256 3.99 26.99 8.47
N ASN A 257 4.85 27.84 8.98
CA ASN A 257 4.56 29.24 9.30
C ASN A 257 5.60 30.23 8.73
N GLY A 258 6.18 29.91 7.57
CA GLY A 258 7.07 30.82 6.87
C GLY A 258 8.53 30.87 7.37
N THR A 259 8.92 30.10 8.38
CA THR A 259 10.28 30.19 8.97
C THR A 259 11.16 28.96 8.75
N GLY A 260 10.72 27.97 7.97
CA GLY A 260 11.51 26.78 7.62
C GLY A 260 11.83 25.83 8.78
N ARG A 261 11.24 26.01 9.94
CA ARG A 261 11.32 25.08 11.08
C ARG A 261 9.93 24.92 11.68
N PHE A 262 9.63 23.72 12.14
CA PHE A 262 8.36 23.36 12.77
C PHE A 262 7.95 24.43 13.80
N PRO A 263 6.99 25.27 13.50
CA PRO A 263 6.55 26.25 14.47
C PRO A 263 5.78 25.52 15.53
N ASN A 264 6.06 25.88 16.74
CA ASN A 264 5.29 25.56 17.93
C ASN A 264 4.02 24.72 17.65
N ARG A 265 4.14 23.39 17.60
CA ARG A 265 3.05 22.42 17.51
C ARG A 265 1.88 22.69 18.49
N LYS A 266 2.10 23.57 19.46
CA LYS A 266 1.10 23.95 20.47
C LYS A 266 0.16 25.08 20.05
N LYS A 267 0.43 25.81 18.97
CA LYS A 267 -0.38 26.98 18.58
C LYS A 267 -1.17 26.85 17.29
N THR A 268 -0.75 26.01 16.40
CA THR A 268 -1.59 25.62 15.27
C THR A 268 -2.06 24.22 15.57
N LYS A 269 -3.37 24.02 15.64
CA LYS A 269 -3.94 22.72 15.28
C LYS A 269 -3.61 22.56 13.79
N ALA A 270 -2.37 22.24 13.48
CA ALA A 270 -2.03 21.70 12.19
C ALA A 270 -2.80 20.39 12.12
N THR A 271 -3.97 20.44 11.55
CA THR A 271 -4.91 19.35 11.52
C THR A 271 -4.52 18.34 10.48
N ASN A 272 -3.25 18.41 9.94
CA ASN A 272 -2.96 17.53 8.85
C ASN A 272 -1.49 17.23 8.67
N CYS A 273 -1.16 16.05 9.14
CA CYS A 273 0.01 15.32 8.73
C CYS A 273 -0.48 14.11 7.95
N ALA A 274 -0.22 13.96 6.68
CA ALA A 274 -0.49 12.69 6.00
C ALA A 274 0.18 11.53 6.74
N GLU A 275 1.32 11.79 7.37
CA GLU A 275 2.08 10.81 8.13
C GLU A 275 1.47 10.44 9.47
N PHE A 276 0.93 11.41 10.23
CA PHE A 276 0.52 11.20 11.63
C PHE A 276 -0.97 11.39 11.89
N ASP A 277 -1.78 11.63 10.87
CA ASP A 277 -3.22 11.69 10.98
C ASP A 277 -3.86 10.37 10.56
N LYS A 278 -4.92 10.01 11.28
CA LYS A 278 -5.72 8.84 10.98
C LYS A 278 -6.68 9.17 9.85
N ASN A 279 -6.29 8.84 8.63
CA ASN A 279 -7.10 9.05 7.44
C ASN A 279 -7.73 7.75 6.94
N HIS A 280 -8.75 7.89 6.11
CA HIS A 280 -9.38 6.78 5.42
C HIS A 280 -9.78 7.18 3.99
N TYR A 281 -10.17 6.20 3.20
CA TYR A 281 -10.69 6.38 1.86
C TYR A 281 -11.98 5.57 1.69
N THR A 282 -12.82 6.03 0.79
CA THR A 282 -13.96 5.27 0.30
C THR A 282 -13.72 4.85 -1.13
N ILE A 283 -14.34 3.76 -1.54
CA ILE A 283 -14.28 3.26 -2.91
C ILE A 283 -15.69 3.36 -3.49
N LEU A 284 -15.79 3.94 -4.68
CA LEU A 284 -17.00 3.86 -5.49
C LEU A 284 -16.76 2.88 -6.63
N LEU A 285 -17.62 1.90 -6.77
CA LEU A 285 -17.62 0.95 -7.88
C LEU A 285 -18.88 1.17 -8.71
N ASN A 286 -18.74 1.52 -9.98
CA ASN A 286 -19.85 1.92 -10.85
C ASN A 286 -20.69 3.08 -10.26
N GLY A 287 -20.06 4.00 -9.53
CA GLY A 287 -20.70 5.13 -8.87
C GLY A 287 -21.40 4.80 -7.55
N GLU A 288 -21.35 3.55 -7.08
CA GLU A 288 -21.92 3.13 -5.81
C GLU A 288 -20.84 2.97 -4.74
N GLU A 289 -21.07 3.55 -3.55
CA GLU A 289 -20.09 3.53 -2.46
C GLU A 289 -20.03 2.14 -1.81
N VAL A 290 -18.80 1.64 -1.62
CA VAL A 290 -18.55 0.42 -0.85
C VAL A 290 -18.80 0.69 0.63
N PRO A 291 -19.60 -0.13 1.35
CA PRO A 291 -20.00 0.15 2.73
C PRO A 291 -18.83 0.23 3.73
N THR A 292 -17.74 -0.44 3.42
CA THR A 292 -16.56 -0.49 4.29
C THR A 292 -15.53 0.52 3.81
N LYS A 293 -15.03 1.36 4.71
CA LYS A 293 -13.93 2.29 4.43
C LYS A 293 -12.59 1.59 4.53
N GLY A 294 -11.67 1.93 3.64
CA GLY A 294 -10.26 1.58 3.79
C GLY A 294 -9.54 2.57 4.71
N TYR A 295 -8.62 2.10 5.53
CA TYR A 295 -7.88 2.95 6.45
C TYR A 295 -6.44 3.18 5.98
N ILE A 296 -6.03 4.46 5.95
CA ILE A 296 -4.65 4.87 5.77
C ILE A 296 -4.07 5.12 7.17
N TRP A 297 -3.99 4.05 7.93
CA TRP A 297 -3.52 4.14 9.29
C TRP A 297 -2.94 2.82 9.76
N GLU A 298 -1.82 2.91 10.39
CA GLU A 298 -1.25 1.80 11.10
C GLU A 298 -1.20 2.10 12.58
N ILE A 299 -1.88 1.28 13.35
CA ILE A 299 -1.65 1.21 14.77
C ILE A 299 -0.28 0.53 14.92
N ASN A 300 0.71 1.36 15.21
CA ASN A 300 1.95 0.85 15.73
C ASN A 300 1.61 0.28 17.11
N GLU A 301 1.19 -0.97 17.14
CA GLU A 301 0.72 -1.66 18.34
C GLU A 301 1.84 -1.77 19.37
N GLY A 302 2.20 -0.60 19.91
CA GLY A 302 3.20 -0.47 20.94
C GLY A 302 4.61 -0.92 20.52
N ALA A 303 5.54 -0.74 21.44
CA ALA A 303 6.92 -1.19 21.30
C ALA A 303 7.08 -2.72 21.17
N ASP A 304 6.00 -3.48 21.32
CA ASP A 304 6.03 -4.94 21.35
C ASP A 304 6.15 -5.59 19.98
N HIS A 305 5.56 -4.97 18.93
CA HIS A 305 5.66 -5.46 17.56
C HIS A 305 6.75 -4.73 16.74
N ASN A 306 6.97 -3.46 17.04
CA ASN A 306 8.03 -2.69 16.41
C ASN A 306 9.22 -2.61 17.38
N TYR A 307 10.22 -3.40 17.15
CA TYR A 307 11.44 -3.48 17.97
C TYR A 307 12.05 -2.11 18.25
N PRO A 308 12.75 -1.89 19.39
CA PRO A 308 13.33 -0.60 19.75
C PRO A 308 14.29 -0.07 18.69
N GLN A 309 14.09 1.18 18.27
CA GLN A 309 14.87 1.90 17.28
C GLN A 309 15.29 3.26 17.85
N ALA A 310 16.26 3.92 17.20
CA ALA A 310 16.81 5.18 17.69
C ALA A 310 15.87 6.38 17.54
N GLY A 311 14.91 6.35 16.62
CA GLY A 311 14.05 7.50 16.25
C GLY A 311 12.65 7.46 16.82
N THR A 312 11.73 8.08 16.09
CA THR A 312 10.32 8.24 16.49
C THR A 312 9.45 7.02 16.11
N TYR A 313 9.99 5.82 16.22
CA TYR A 313 9.36 4.57 15.80
C TYR A 313 8.04 4.23 16.53
N LYS A 314 7.80 4.83 17.69
CA LYS A 314 6.64 4.57 18.55
C LYS A 314 5.33 5.22 18.06
N TYR A 315 5.43 6.16 17.15
CA TYR A 315 4.25 6.88 16.69
C TYR A 315 3.52 6.08 15.61
N ASN A 316 2.19 6.05 15.73
CA ASN A 316 1.33 5.55 14.68
C ASN A 316 1.44 6.41 13.43
N ARG A 317 1.33 5.81 12.26
CA ARG A 317 1.53 6.51 10.98
C ARG A 317 0.49 6.11 9.93
N GLY A 318 0.42 6.91 8.89
CA GLY A 318 -0.48 6.74 7.76
C GLY A 318 -0.11 5.55 6.87
N GLY A 319 -0.51 4.33 7.26
CA GLY A 319 -0.35 3.11 6.46
C GLY A 319 1.04 2.46 6.50
N TRP A 320 1.93 2.89 7.39
CA TRP A 320 3.29 2.35 7.49
C TRP A 320 3.90 2.50 8.89
N GLY A 321 4.97 1.78 9.13
CA GLY A 321 5.82 1.95 10.31
C GLY A 321 7.29 1.71 9.96
N PRO A 322 8.25 2.38 10.66
CA PRO A 322 9.67 2.22 10.35
C PRO A 322 10.17 0.82 10.67
N GLY A 323 10.94 0.27 9.73
CA GLY A 323 11.55 -1.04 9.84
C GLY A 323 10.64 -2.21 9.49
N LYS A 324 9.65 -2.00 8.62
CA LYS A 324 8.74 -3.06 8.14
C LYS A 324 8.11 -2.73 6.78
N PRO A 325 7.49 -3.72 6.12
CA PRO A 325 6.68 -3.46 4.93
C PRO A 325 5.50 -2.53 5.23
N CYS A 326 5.09 -1.74 4.26
CA CYS A 326 3.88 -0.94 4.34
C CYS A 326 2.64 -1.83 4.25
N ASN A 327 1.53 -1.36 4.81
CA ASN A 327 0.29 -2.11 4.74
C ASN A 327 -0.24 -2.14 3.31
N VAL A 328 -0.59 -3.35 2.87
CA VAL A 328 -1.25 -3.61 1.61
C VAL A 328 -2.63 -4.19 1.89
N GLN A 329 -3.66 -3.46 1.53
CA GLN A 329 -5.04 -3.88 1.70
C GLN A 329 -5.51 -4.62 0.47
N HIS A 330 -6.11 -5.79 0.66
CA HIS A 330 -6.69 -6.56 -0.41
C HIS A 330 -8.21 -6.48 -0.36
N TRP A 331 -8.79 -6.12 -1.49
CA TRP A 331 -10.24 -6.09 -1.69
C TRP A 331 -10.62 -7.09 -2.76
N ARG A 332 -11.69 -7.84 -2.51
CA ARG A 332 -12.25 -8.76 -3.50
C ARG A 332 -13.50 -8.15 -4.08
N ILE A 333 -13.58 -8.13 -5.41
CA ILE A 333 -14.82 -7.88 -6.15
C ILE A 333 -15.23 -9.22 -6.77
N THR A 334 -16.43 -9.69 -6.42
CA THR A 334 -17.03 -10.87 -7.05
C THR A 334 -17.82 -10.41 -8.27
N THR A 335 -17.53 -10.98 -9.44
CA THR A 335 -18.18 -10.65 -10.69
C THR A 335 -19.01 -11.83 -11.19
N ASP A 336 -20.14 -11.56 -11.85
CA ASP A 336 -20.88 -12.56 -12.60
C ASP A 336 -20.53 -12.42 -14.08
N PRO A 337 -19.89 -13.42 -14.69
CA PRO A 337 -19.53 -13.37 -16.10
C PRO A 337 -20.73 -13.21 -17.05
N SER A 338 -21.94 -13.60 -16.62
CA SER A 338 -23.16 -13.39 -17.41
C SER A 338 -23.57 -11.93 -17.50
N GLU A 339 -23.14 -11.10 -16.55
CA GLU A 339 -23.37 -9.65 -16.50
C GLU A 339 -22.23 -8.84 -17.14
N TRP A 340 -21.24 -9.52 -17.73
CA TRP A 340 -20.03 -8.82 -18.22
C TRP A 340 -20.37 -7.68 -19.18
N ALA A 341 -21.17 -7.92 -20.19
CA ALA A 341 -21.49 -6.91 -21.21
C ALA A 341 -22.31 -5.72 -20.68
N THR A 342 -23.03 -5.89 -19.58
CA THR A 342 -23.96 -4.89 -19.04
C THR A 342 -23.44 -4.16 -17.81
N LYS A 343 -22.53 -4.78 -17.06
CA LYS A 343 -22.06 -4.25 -15.77
C LYS A 343 -20.55 -4.15 -15.67
N TRP A 344 -19.81 -5.13 -16.21
CA TRP A 344 -18.39 -5.24 -15.91
C TRP A 344 -17.47 -4.76 -17.03
N LYS A 345 -17.91 -4.81 -18.29
CA LYS A 345 -17.11 -4.39 -19.45
C LYS A 345 -16.60 -2.95 -19.35
N ASP A 346 -17.45 -2.06 -18.86
CA ASP A 346 -17.15 -0.62 -18.73
C ASP A 346 -17.21 -0.20 -17.23
N ALA A 347 -16.88 -1.13 -16.34
CA ALA A 347 -16.90 -0.88 -14.91
C ALA A 347 -15.96 0.27 -14.54
N THR A 348 -16.41 1.12 -13.64
CA THR A 348 -15.64 2.26 -13.16
C THR A 348 -15.31 2.13 -11.68
N ILE A 349 -14.17 2.66 -11.30
CA ILE A 349 -13.71 2.72 -9.91
C ILE A 349 -13.22 4.12 -9.59
N ASP A 350 -13.51 4.56 -8.37
CA ASP A 350 -13.08 5.84 -7.84
C ASP A 350 -12.65 5.69 -6.39
N PHE A 351 -11.60 6.40 -5.98
CA PHE A 351 -11.09 6.40 -4.63
C PHE A 351 -11.15 7.81 -4.06
N ASN A 352 -12.03 8.02 -3.08
CA ASN A 352 -12.15 9.29 -2.40
C ASN A 352 -11.40 9.24 -1.07
N LEU A 353 -10.33 10.03 -0.95
CA LEU A 353 -9.67 10.25 0.33
C LEU A 353 -10.53 11.12 1.24
N GLU A 354 -10.41 10.91 2.54
CA GLU A 354 -11.04 11.79 3.52
C GLU A 354 -10.65 13.26 3.27
N GLU A 355 -11.62 14.14 3.36
CA GLU A 355 -11.42 15.56 3.09
C GLU A 355 -10.30 16.14 3.95
N TYR A 356 -9.45 16.91 3.31
CA TYR A 356 -8.23 17.46 3.87
C TYR A 356 -8.01 18.90 3.45
N VAL A 357 -7.73 19.78 4.40
CA VAL A 357 -7.36 21.15 4.12
C VAL A 357 -5.94 21.41 4.62
N SER A 358 -5.01 21.52 3.69
CA SER A 358 -3.64 21.91 4.03
C SER A 358 -3.56 23.37 4.43
N PRO A 359 -2.89 23.70 5.55
CA PRO A 359 -2.54 25.07 5.87
C PRO A 359 -1.42 25.63 4.99
N CYS A 360 -0.81 24.80 4.15
CA CYS A 360 0.24 25.20 3.23
C CYS A 360 -0.37 25.97 2.04
N THR A 361 0.06 27.23 1.89
CA THR A 361 -0.46 28.12 0.82
C THR A 361 0.44 28.20 -0.39
N GLU A 362 1.62 27.59 -0.34
CA GLU A 362 2.66 27.70 -1.38
C GLU A 362 2.95 26.31 -1.98
N PRO A 363 2.71 26.07 -3.26
CA PRO A 363 2.83 24.74 -3.87
C PRO A 363 4.26 24.19 -3.95
N ASN A 364 5.28 25.01 -3.70
CA ASN A 364 6.69 24.62 -3.80
C ASN A 364 7.37 24.43 -2.46
N GLN A 365 6.62 24.29 -1.37
CA GLN A 365 7.22 24.14 -0.05
C GLN A 365 7.66 22.70 0.21
N GLN A 366 8.83 22.57 0.82
CA GLN A 366 9.60 21.34 0.98
C GLN A 366 8.96 20.31 1.96
N TYR A 367 7.86 20.63 2.61
CA TYR A 367 7.25 19.83 3.67
C TYR A 367 5.73 19.69 3.52
N VAL A 368 5.27 19.54 2.30
CA VAL A 368 3.86 19.31 2.05
C VAL A 368 3.51 17.88 2.38
N ALA A 369 2.42 17.68 3.11
CA ALA A 369 1.86 16.35 3.31
C ALA A 369 1.52 15.72 1.95
N CYS A 370 1.83 14.45 1.80
CA CYS A 370 1.64 13.75 0.53
C CYS A 370 1.34 12.28 0.75
N TYR A 371 0.73 11.66 -0.27
CA TYR A 371 0.45 10.24 -0.29
C TYR A 371 1.15 9.56 -1.45
N TYR A 372 1.76 8.42 -1.16
CA TYR A 372 2.13 7.45 -2.17
C TYR A 372 0.97 6.48 -2.34
N VAL A 373 0.35 6.52 -3.50
CA VAL A 373 -0.83 5.72 -3.81
C VAL A 373 -0.48 4.68 -4.85
N MET A 374 -0.84 3.44 -4.59
CA MET A 374 -0.83 2.34 -5.54
C MET A 374 -2.13 1.57 -5.41
N VAL A 375 -2.80 1.35 -6.52
CA VAL A 375 -3.95 0.46 -6.64
C VAL A 375 -3.80 -0.35 -7.90
N GLU A 376 -3.75 -1.66 -7.75
CA GLU A 376 -3.62 -2.63 -8.83
C GLU A 376 -4.80 -3.61 -8.77
N ALA A 377 -5.31 -3.98 -9.93
CA ALA A 377 -6.36 -4.99 -10.09
C ALA A 377 -5.77 -6.24 -10.72
N PHE A 378 -6.02 -7.40 -10.13
CA PHE A 378 -5.69 -8.71 -10.67
C PHE A 378 -6.98 -9.47 -10.95
N TYR A 379 -7.11 -10.01 -12.16
CA TYR A 379 -8.31 -10.62 -12.68
C TYR A 379 -8.19 -12.14 -12.67
N PHE A 380 -9.23 -12.83 -12.19
CA PHE A 380 -9.27 -14.29 -12.07
C PHE A 380 -10.60 -14.85 -12.56
N ASN A 381 -10.51 -16.02 -13.18
CA ASN A 381 -11.65 -16.77 -13.72
C ASN A 381 -12.05 -17.93 -12.79
#